data_8ab0eff0c17ac80f01d4447223d2b615
#
_entry.id   8ab0eff0c17ac80f01d4447223d2b615
#
_cell.length_a   1.000
_cell.length_b   1.000
_cell.length_c   1.000
_cell.angle_alpha   90.00
_cell.angle_beta   90.00
_cell.angle_gamma   90.00
#
_symmetry.space_group_name_H-M   'P 1'
#
loop_
_entity.id
_entity.type
_entity.pdbx_description
1 polymer ?
#
loop_
_entity_poly.entity_id
_entity_poly.type
_entity_poly.pdbx_seq_one_letter_code
_entity_poly.pdbx_strand_id
1 'polypeptide(L)'
;MKYNRILLKLSGEALMGDLQYGIDPKRLAEYADEIKQIHEKGVEIAIVIGGGNIFRGVAGASAGMDRVQGDYMGMLATVINGMALQGALEDKGMKTRLQTALKMESIAEPYIKRRAVRHLEKGRIVIFGAGTGNPYFTTDTAAVLRGVEIDADVILKGTRVDGVYDCDPEKNASAVKFDFISFDDVLKKGLNVMDTTAFTLSQENKLPIVVFDMNKIGNLLKICEGKNIGTVVNI
;
A
#
# COMPACT_ATOMS: atom_id res chain seq x y z
N MET A 1 -17.41 -9.80 -6.84
CA MET A 1 -15.96 -9.52 -6.72
C MET A 1 -15.25 -10.74 -6.13
N LYS A 2 -13.99 -10.96 -6.46
CA LYS A 2 -13.18 -12.08 -5.94
C LYS A 2 -12.87 -11.90 -4.45
N TYR A 3 -12.68 -10.65 -4.01
CA TYR A 3 -12.34 -10.29 -2.65
C TYR A 3 -13.43 -9.45 -2.02
N ASN A 4 -13.71 -9.66 -0.73
CA ASN A 4 -14.65 -8.86 0.05
C ASN A 4 -13.97 -7.70 0.74
N ARG A 5 -12.76 -7.94 1.31
CA ARG A 5 -11.94 -6.94 2.01
C ARG A 5 -10.52 -6.97 1.50
N ILE A 6 -10.03 -5.83 1.07
CA ILE A 6 -8.66 -5.69 0.56
C ILE A 6 -7.86 -4.71 1.40
N LEU A 7 -6.54 -4.93 1.46
CA LEU A 7 -5.60 -3.89 1.83
C LEU A 7 -4.83 -3.46 0.58
N LEU A 8 -5.03 -2.22 0.15
CA LEU A 8 -4.31 -1.61 -0.96
C LEU A 8 -3.07 -0.88 -0.43
N LYS A 9 -1.89 -1.33 -0.85
CA LYS A 9 -0.63 -0.67 -0.52
C LYS A 9 -0.14 0.14 -1.71
N LEU A 10 0.02 1.43 -1.52
CA LEU A 10 0.51 2.37 -2.52
C LEU A 10 1.89 2.90 -2.14
N SER A 11 2.77 3.08 -3.13
CA SER A 11 4.01 3.83 -2.94
C SER A 11 3.71 5.33 -2.85
N GLY A 12 4.38 6.05 -1.95
CA GLY A 12 4.29 7.51 -1.95
C GLY A 12 4.78 8.11 -3.26
N GLU A 13 5.80 7.53 -3.88
CA GLU A 13 6.31 7.94 -5.19
C GLU A 13 5.26 7.89 -6.30
N ALA A 14 4.29 7.00 -6.17
CA ALA A 14 3.18 6.89 -7.11
C ALA A 14 2.29 8.14 -7.12
N LEU A 15 2.30 8.95 -6.05
CA LEU A 15 1.57 10.22 -5.98
C LEU A 15 2.30 11.41 -6.63
N MET A 16 3.56 11.25 -7.01
CA MET A 16 4.31 12.35 -7.63
C MET A 16 3.86 12.63 -9.07
N GLY A 17 3.27 11.65 -9.77
CA GLY A 17 3.04 11.77 -11.20
C GLY A 17 4.33 12.07 -11.94
N ASP A 18 4.36 13.17 -12.69
CA ASP A 18 5.53 13.66 -13.41
C ASP A 18 6.43 14.60 -12.57
N LEU A 19 6.03 14.88 -11.31
CA LEU A 19 6.80 15.72 -10.40
C LEU A 19 8.01 14.95 -9.83
N GLN A 20 9.04 15.68 -9.42
CA GLN A 20 10.21 15.09 -8.77
C GLN A 20 10.01 14.84 -7.26
N TYR A 21 9.03 15.52 -6.63
CA TYR A 21 8.65 15.39 -5.23
C TYR A 21 7.23 15.90 -4.99
N GLY A 22 6.66 15.58 -3.85
CA GLY A 22 5.36 16.08 -3.44
C GLY A 22 4.20 15.24 -3.98
N ILE A 23 3.05 15.85 -4.16
CA ILE A 23 1.79 15.22 -4.54
C ILE A 23 1.26 15.90 -5.80
N ASP A 24 1.06 15.12 -6.87
CA ASP A 24 0.40 15.57 -8.08
C ASP A 24 -1.12 15.44 -7.91
N PRO A 25 -1.89 16.54 -7.93
CA PRO A 25 -3.34 16.51 -7.79
C PRO A 25 -4.04 15.66 -8.87
N LYS A 26 -3.51 15.65 -10.09
CA LYS A 26 -4.07 14.85 -11.18
C LYS A 26 -3.91 13.36 -10.91
N ARG A 27 -2.72 12.92 -10.52
CA ARG A 27 -2.45 11.52 -10.15
C ARG A 27 -3.29 11.08 -8.96
N LEU A 28 -3.44 11.97 -7.97
CA LEU A 28 -4.28 11.70 -6.81
C LEU A 28 -5.76 11.50 -7.19
N ALA A 29 -6.27 12.31 -8.10
CA ALA A 29 -7.63 12.18 -8.62
C ALA A 29 -7.83 10.88 -9.42
N GLU A 30 -6.85 10.46 -10.25
CA GLU A 30 -6.87 9.20 -10.99
C GLU A 30 -6.94 7.99 -10.04
N TYR A 31 -6.14 7.99 -8.96
CA TYR A 31 -6.20 6.93 -7.96
C TYR A 31 -7.52 6.90 -7.20
N ALA A 32 -8.08 8.07 -6.90
CA ALA A 32 -9.39 8.13 -6.26
C ALA A 32 -10.49 7.57 -7.19
N ASP A 33 -10.41 7.76 -8.51
CA ASP A 33 -11.34 7.17 -9.48
C ASP A 33 -11.22 5.64 -9.55
N GLU A 34 -10.00 5.10 -9.59
CA GLU A 34 -9.77 3.65 -9.55
C GLU A 34 -10.34 3.01 -8.26
N ILE A 35 -10.09 3.64 -7.12
CA ILE A 35 -10.59 3.17 -5.82
C ILE A 35 -12.12 3.24 -5.77
N LYS A 36 -12.71 4.30 -6.31
CA LYS A 36 -14.17 4.47 -6.36
C LYS A 36 -14.85 3.32 -7.10
N GLN A 37 -14.31 2.90 -8.24
CA GLN A 37 -14.89 1.82 -9.04
C GLN A 37 -15.08 0.51 -8.27
N ILE A 38 -14.10 0.15 -7.42
CA ILE A 38 -14.19 -1.07 -6.61
C ILE A 38 -15.02 -0.86 -5.35
N HIS A 39 -14.98 0.33 -4.76
CA HIS A 39 -15.80 0.69 -3.60
C HIS A 39 -17.31 0.63 -3.93
N GLU A 40 -17.73 1.15 -5.08
CA GLU A 40 -19.13 1.10 -5.55
C GLU A 40 -19.62 -0.33 -5.82
N LYS A 41 -18.71 -1.28 -5.98
CA LYS A 41 -19.03 -2.73 -6.09
C LYS A 41 -19.09 -3.44 -4.74
N GLY A 42 -19.01 -2.70 -3.64
CA GLY A 42 -19.16 -3.20 -2.28
C GLY A 42 -17.90 -3.82 -1.67
N VAL A 43 -16.71 -3.62 -2.26
CA VAL A 43 -15.45 -4.07 -1.66
C VAL A 43 -15.10 -3.18 -0.47
N GLU A 44 -14.78 -3.78 0.66
CA GLU A 44 -14.23 -3.10 1.83
C GLU A 44 -12.75 -2.78 1.60
N ILE A 45 -12.39 -1.49 1.69
CA ILE A 45 -11.06 -1.02 1.27
C ILE A 45 -10.31 -0.40 2.44
N ALA A 46 -9.18 -0.97 2.79
CA ALA A 46 -8.16 -0.36 3.63
C ALA A 46 -6.95 0.03 2.79
N ILE A 47 -6.31 1.15 3.11
CA ILE A 47 -5.20 1.69 2.33
C ILE A 47 -4.01 1.99 3.25
N VAL A 48 -2.82 1.56 2.85
CA VAL A 48 -1.53 2.00 3.39
C VAL A 48 -0.77 2.70 2.29
N ILE A 49 -0.29 3.91 2.56
CA ILE A 49 0.47 4.69 1.59
C ILE A 49 1.86 5.03 2.13
N GLY A 50 2.88 4.93 1.27
CA GLY A 50 4.25 5.31 1.59
C GLY A 50 4.45 6.83 1.67
N GLY A 51 5.60 7.28 2.19
CA GLY A 51 5.97 8.69 2.33
C GLY A 51 7.15 9.13 1.45
N GLY A 52 7.65 8.26 0.56
CA GLY A 52 8.89 8.46 -0.18
C GLY A 52 8.90 9.64 -1.17
N ASN A 53 7.74 10.17 -1.55
CA ASN A 53 7.58 11.39 -2.35
C ASN A 53 7.84 12.68 -1.55
N ILE A 54 7.77 12.61 -0.23
CA ILE A 54 7.95 13.76 0.67
C ILE A 54 9.27 13.62 1.42
N PHE A 55 9.53 12.45 2.02
CA PHE A 55 10.74 12.21 2.80
C PHE A 55 11.16 10.74 2.74
N ARG A 56 12.47 10.50 2.52
CA ARG A 56 13.08 9.16 2.53
C ARG A 56 14.05 9.06 3.70
N GLY A 57 13.65 8.35 4.77
CA GLY A 57 14.45 8.18 6.00
C GLY A 57 15.83 7.57 5.74
N VAL A 58 15.93 6.59 4.82
CA VAL A 58 17.22 5.97 4.46
C VAL A 58 18.19 6.97 3.81
N ALA A 59 17.70 7.85 2.93
CA ALA A 59 18.52 8.89 2.33
C ALA A 59 18.94 9.95 3.36
N GLY A 60 18.07 10.30 4.31
CA GLY A 60 18.40 11.18 5.43
C GLY A 60 19.48 10.58 6.35
N ALA A 61 19.39 9.30 6.68
CA ALA A 61 20.39 8.61 7.50
C ALA A 61 21.76 8.54 6.80
N SER A 62 21.80 8.37 5.48
CA SER A 62 23.04 8.41 4.69
C SER A 62 23.71 9.80 4.71
N ALA A 63 22.95 10.86 4.98
CA ALA A 63 23.43 12.23 5.15
C ALA A 63 23.78 12.60 6.61
N GLY A 64 23.87 11.62 7.52
CA GLY A 64 24.24 11.84 8.93
C GLY A 64 23.07 12.13 9.87
N MET A 65 21.82 12.01 9.41
CA MET A 65 20.64 12.13 10.27
C MET A 65 20.48 10.88 11.13
N ASP A 66 20.02 11.04 12.37
CA ASP A 66 19.63 9.90 13.21
C ASP A 66 18.52 9.08 12.54
N ARG A 67 18.69 7.76 12.53
CA ARG A 67 17.77 6.83 11.85
C ARG A 67 16.36 6.89 12.43
N VAL A 68 16.24 6.95 13.75
CA VAL A 68 14.94 6.99 14.43
C VAL A 68 14.19 8.26 14.09
N GLN A 69 14.90 9.40 14.10
CA GLN A 69 14.34 10.69 13.69
C GLN A 69 13.89 10.67 12.22
N GLY A 70 14.72 10.13 11.32
CA GLY A 70 14.37 9.97 9.90
C GLY A 70 13.14 9.10 9.69
N ASP A 71 13.02 8.01 10.44
CA ASP A 71 11.85 7.11 10.35
C ASP A 71 10.55 7.81 10.83
N TYR A 72 10.62 8.62 11.91
CA TYR A 72 9.48 9.45 12.34
C TYR A 72 9.09 10.49 11.29
N MET A 73 10.04 11.15 10.65
CA MET A 73 9.75 12.06 9.53
C MET A 73 9.08 11.33 8.37
N GLY A 74 9.52 10.11 8.03
CA GLY A 74 8.87 9.25 7.06
C GLY A 74 7.44 8.87 7.46
N MET A 75 7.20 8.58 8.74
CA MET A 75 5.85 8.32 9.27
C MET A 75 4.94 9.55 9.10
N LEU A 76 5.42 10.75 9.41
CA LEU A 76 4.67 12.00 9.20
C LEU A 76 4.38 12.23 7.71
N ALA A 77 5.33 11.93 6.83
CA ALA A 77 5.13 12.00 5.39
C ALA A 77 3.97 11.10 4.91
N THR A 78 3.82 9.89 5.49
CA THR A 78 2.67 9.03 5.18
C THR A 78 1.34 9.62 5.64
N VAL A 79 1.33 10.38 6.73
CA VAL A 79 0.12 11.06 7.22
C VAL A 79 -0.29 12.18 6.25
N ILE A 80 0.67 12.97 5.77
CA ILE A 80 0.41 14.02 4.75
C ILE A 80 -0.21 13.39 3.50
N ASN A 81 0.36 12.31 2.98
CA ASN A 81 -0.20 11.59 1.84
C ASN A 81 -1.58 11.01 2.13
N GLY A 82 -1.78 10.47 3.34
CA GLY A 82 -3.07 9.95 3.79
C GLY A 82 -4.16 11.03 3.81
N MET A 83 -3.85 12.23 4.30
CA MET A 83 -4.76 13.38 4.30
C MET A 83 -5.12 13.82 2.87
N ALA A 84 -4.13 13.90 1.99
CA ALA A 84 -4.36 14.26 0.60
C ALA A 84 -5.27 13.24 -0.11
N LEU A 85 -5.00 11.94 0.08
CA LEU A 85 -5.83 10.88 -0.48
C LEU A 85 -7.24 10.89 0.12
N GLN A 86 -7.38 11.16 1.42
CA GLN A 86 -8.67 11.32 2.09
C GLN A 86 -9.51 12.41 1.41
N GLY A 87 -8.94 13.60 1.20
CA GLY A 87 -9.63 14.70 0.53
C GLY A 87 -10.09 14.31 -0.88
N ALA A 88 -9.20 13.72 -1.69
CA ALA A 88 -9.53 13.31 -3.06
C ALA A 88 -10.62 12.23 -3.12
N LEU A 89 -10.66 11.31 -2.17
CA LEU A 89 -11.72 10.30 -2.08
C LEU A 89 -13.05 10.92 -1.63
N GLU A 90 -13.02 11.84 -0.66
CA GLU A 90 -14.20 12.54 -0.16
C GLU A 90 -14.79 13.50 -1.20
N ASP A 91 -13.98 14.17 -2.00
CA ASP A 91 -14.41 14.99 -3.15
C ASP A 91 -15.20 14.16 -4.19
N LYS A 92 -14.93 12.86 -4.27
CA LYS A 92 -15.67 11.91 -5.13
C LYS A 92 -16.87 11.25 -4.43
N GLY A 93 -17.24 11.71 -3.23
CA GLY A 93 -18.42 11.28 -2.48
C GLY A 93 -18.22 10.03 -1.62
N MET A 94 -17.01 9.52 -1.51
CA MET A 94 -16.71 8.38 -0.64
C MET A 94 -16.56 8.83 0.82
N LYS A 95 -16.99 7.98 1.75
CA LYS A 95 -16.77 8.22 3.19
C LYS A 95 -15.45 7.59 3.60
N THR A 96 -14.56 8.35 4.21
CA THR A 96 -13.24 7.87 4.60
C THR A 96 -12.98 8.02 6.10
N ARG A 97 -11.96 7.35 6.61
CA ARG A 97 -11.38 7.56 7.93
C ARG A 97 -9.86 7.40 7.86
N LEU A 98 -9.15 8.45 8.22
CA LEU A 98 -7.71 8.40 8.44
C LEU A 98 -7.46 7.95 9.88
N GLN A 99 -6.71 6.86 10.05
CA GLN A 99 -6.27 6.35 11.34
C GLN A 99 -4.75 6.30 11.40
N THR A 100 -4.15 6.77 12.49
CA THR A 100 -2.70 6.85 12.62
C THR A 100 -2.16 6.01 13.78
N ALA A 101 -1.02 5.38 13.55
CA ALA A 101 -0.30 4.61 14.58
C ALA A 101 0.33 5.53 15.65
N LEU A 102 0.69 6.77 15.29
CA LEU A 102 1.07 7.82 16.22
C LEU A 102 -0.17 8.61 16.64
N LYS A 103 -0.27 9.00 17.91
CA LYS A 103 -1.38 9.81 18.41
C LYS A 103 -1.32 11.23 17.84
N MET A 104 -2.30 11.56 17.00
CA MET A 104 -2.42 12.86 16.34
C MET A 104 -3.90 13.28 16.30
N GLU A 105 -4.55 13.32 17.45
CA GLU A 105 -6.01 13.40 17.61
C GLU A 105 -6.66 14.61 16.93
N SER A 106 -5.92 15.70 16.75
CA SER A 106 -6.39 16.87 16.01
C SER A 106 -6.45 16.67 14.49
N ILE A 107 -5.83 15.60 13.96
CA ILE A 107 -5.68 15.36 12.51
C ILE A 107 -6.36 14.06 12.10
N ALA A 108 -6.21 12.99 12.90
CA ALA A 108 -6.66 11.66 12.55
C ALA A 108 -7.07 10.86 13.80
N GLU A 109 -7.91 9.86 13.60
CA GLU A 109 -8.26 8.93 14.66
C GLU A 109 -7.05 8.09 15.08
N PRO A 110 -6.81 7.82 16.37
CA PRO A 110 -5.85 6.82 16.78
C PRO A 110 -6.28 5.44 16.27
N TYR A 111 -5.31 4.67 15.75
CA TYR A 111 -5.59 3.32 15.26
C TYR A 111 -6.06 2.41 16.40
N ILE A 112 -7.21 1.80 16.20
CA ILE A 112 -7.77 0.72 17.03
C ILE A 112 -8.41 -0.30 16.10
N LYS A 113 -7.91 -1.56 16.10
CA LYS A 113 -8.39 -2.64 15.21
C LYS A 113 -9.92 -2.68 15.10
N ARG A 114 -10.63 -2.78 16.23
CA ARG A 114 -12.10 -2.90 16.24
C ARG A 114 -12.80 -1.69 15.59
N ARG A 115 -12.21 -0.50 15.72
CA ARG A 115 -12.73 0.71 15.10
C ARG A 115 -12.51 0.68 13.59
N ALA A 116 -11.31 0.27 13.15
CA ALA A 116 -11.00 0.11 11.72
C ALA A 116 -11.96 -0.88 11.04
N VAL A 117 -12.12 -2.08 11.61
CA VAL A 117 -13.05 -3.09 11.10
C VAL A 117 -14.48 -2.54 11.05
N ARG A 118 -14.94 -1.84 12.11
CA ARG A 118 -16.28 -1.24 12.11
C ARG A 118 -16.48 -0.17 11.07
N HIS A 119 -15.42 0.56 10.69
CA HIS A 119 -15.49 1.51 9.58
C HIS A 119 -15.64 0.80 8.25
N LEU A 120 -14.87 -0.25 8.00
CA LEU A 120 -14.96 -1.07 6.78
C LEU A 120 -16.35 -1.67 6.62
N GLU A 121 -16.89 -2.32 7.66
CA GLU A 121 -18.25 -2.89 7.68
C GLU A 121 -19.35 -1.85 7.39
N LYS A 122 -19.09 -0.57 7.68
CA LYS A 122 -20.01 0.54 7.36
C LYS A 122 -19.79 1.13 5.96
N GLY A 123 -19.01 0.46 5.12
CA GLY A 123 -18.68 0.93 3.77
C GLY A 123 -17.84 2.21 3.76
N ARG A 124 -16.98 2.43 4.77
CA ARG A 124 -16.02 3.53 4.79
C ARG A 124 -14.65 3.02 4.37
N ILE A 125 -13.94 3.80 3.58
CA ILE A 125 -12.54 3.51 3.26
C ILE A 125 -11.69 3.92 4.47
N VAL A 126 -10.82 3.04 4.93
CA VAL A 126 -9.88 3.31 6.03
C VAL A 126 -8.49 3.53 5.47
N ILE A 127 -7.87 4.66 5.81
CA ILE A 127 -6.51 4.99 5.42
C ILE A 127 -5.64 4.90 6.67
N PHE A 128 -4.57 4.11 6.63
CA PHE A 128 -3.63 3.95 7.73
C PHE A 128 -2.39 4.81 7.51
N GLY A 129 -2.19 5.79 8.38
CA GLY A 129 -1.01 6.66 8.41
C GLY A 129 -0.03 6.31 9.54
N ALA A 130 1.16 6.88 9.48
CA ALA A 130 2.26 6.68 10.41
C ALA A 130 2.80 5.23 10.50
N GLY A 131 2.63 4.44 9.44
CA GLY A 131 3.22 3.11 9.34
C GLY A 131 2.82 2.18 10.48
N THR A 132 3.81 1.54 11.11
CA THR A 132 3.63 0.73 12.33
C THR A 132 3.59 1.56 13.60
N GLY A 133 4.00 2.84 13.56
CA GLY A 133 4.24 3.69 14.72
C GLY A 133 5.61 3.47 15.36
N ASN A 134 6.41 2.56 14.84
CA ASN A 134 7.73 2.22 15.36
C ASN A 134 8.81 2.44 14.30
N PRO A 135 9.96 3.03 14.66
CA PRO A 135 11.13 3.09 13.79
C PRO A 135 11.60 1.69 13.33
N TYR A 136 12.44 1.66 12.30
CA TYR A 136 13.04 0.47 11.69
C TYR A 136 12.08 -0.40 10.85
N PHE A 137 10.79 -0.11 10.80
CA PHE A 137 9.82 -0.80 9.96
C PHE A 137 9.45 0.03 8.74
N THR A 138 9.19 -0.65 7.62
CA THR A 138 8.74 -0.01 6.40
C THR A 138 7.22 0.08 6.31
N THR A 139 6.72 0.76 5.29
CA THR A 139 5.28 0.77 4.98
C THR A 139 4.79 -0.55 4.40
N ASP A 140 5.68 -1.42 3.87
CA ASP A 140 5.33 -2.78 3.47
C ASP A 140 5.01 -3.62 4.72
N THR A 141 5.86 -3.54 5.76
CA THR A 141 5.57 -4.17 7.07
C THR A 141 4.26 -3.65 7.66
N ALA A 142 4.01 -2.34 7.61
CA ALA A 142 2.75 -1.77 8.09
C ALA A 142 1.55 -2.30 7.31
N ALA A 143 1.66 -2.44 5.98
CA ALA A 143 0.58 -2.95 5.15
C ALA A 143 0.21 -4.38 5.52
N VAL A 144 1.21 -5.26 5.69
CA VAL A 144 0.94 -6.65 6.09
C VAL A 144 0.35 -6.72 7.49
N LEU A 145 0.94 -6.00 8.46
CA LEU A 145 0.42 -5.95 9.83
C LEU A 145 -1.05 -5.52 9.87
N ARG A 146 -1.39 -4.42 9.20
CA ARG A 146 -2.78 -3.95 9.15
C ARG A 146 -3.68 -4.91 8.37
N GLY A 147 -3.19 -5.52 7.28
CA GLY A 147 -3.94 -6.52 6.51
C GLY A 147 -4.35 -7.72 7.36
N VAL A 148 -3.39 -8.26 8.14
CA VAL A 148 -3.65 -9.36 9.08
C VAL A 148 -4.63 -8.93 10.17
N GLU A 149 -4.40 -7.75 10.78
CA GLU A 149 -5.24 -7.27 11.89
C GLU A 149 -6.70 -7.04 11.50
N ILE A 150 -6.96 -6.59 10.27
CA ILE A 150 -8.33 -6.34 9.78
C ILE A 150 -8.95 -7.53 9.06
N ASP A 151 -8.29 -8.67 9.04
CA ASP A 151 -8.73 -9.88 8.33
C ASP A 151 -8.96 -9.60 6.82
N ALA A 152 -7.98 -8.98 6.15
CA ALA A 152 -8.04 -8.75 4.71
C ALA A 152 -7.85 -10.05 3.92
N ASP A 153 -8.59 -10.21 2.81
CA ASP A 153 -8.48 -11.38 1.91
C ASP A 153 -7.18 -11.38 1.12
N VAL A 154 -6.60 -10.18 0.90
CA VAL A 154 -5.42 -9.99 0.04
C VAL A 154 -4.76 -8.64 0.29
N ILE A 155 -3.44 -8.58 0.09
CA ILE A 155 -2.72 -7.31 -0.07
C ILE A 155 -2.55 -7.04 -1.57
N LEU A 156 -3.07 -5.92 -2.04
CA LEU A 156 -2.85 -5.43 -3.39
C LEU A 156 -1.72 -4.41 -3.37
N LYS A 157 -0.53 -4.82 -3.81
CA LYS A 157 0.65 -3.95 -3.88
C LYS A 157 0.69 -3.25 -5.23
N GLY A 158 0.22 -2.01 -5.27
CA GLY A 158 0.33 -1.13 -6.43
C GLY A 158 1.74 -0.58 -6.59
N THR A 159 2.37 -0.87 -7.73
CA THR A 159 3.74 -0.49 -8.09
C THR A 159 3.80 0.16 -9.47
N ARG A 160 5.02 0.48 -9.94
CA ARG A 160 5.28 0.93 -11.32
C ARG A 160 5.49 -0.23 -12.29
N VAL A 161 5.83 -1.41 -11.74
CA VAL A 161 6.02 -2.63 -12.53
C VAL A 161 4.77 -3.49 -12.48
N ASP A 162 4.54 -4.27 -13.51
CA ASP A 162 3.31 -5.03 -13.68
C ASP A 162 3.34 -6.42 -13.02
N GLY A 163 4.33 -6.70 -12.18
CA GLY A 163 4.43 -7.96 -11.44
C GLY A 163 5.81 -8.22 -10.87
N VAL A 164 6.05 -9.47 -10.45
CA VAL A 164 7.33 -9.98 -9.97
C VAL A 164 8.05 -10.68 -11.12
N TYR A 165 9.33 -10.40 -11.26
CA TYR A 165 10.21 -10.95 -12.31
C TYR A 165 11.35 -11.75 -11.69
N ASP A 166 11.95 -12.62 -12.49
CA ASP A 166 13.14 -13.40 -12.12
C ASP A 166 14.41 -12.54 -11.97
N CYS A 167 14.42 -11.35 -12.58
CA CYS A 167 15.43 -10.32 -12.43
C CYS A 167 14.82 -8.93 -12.69
N ASP A 168 15.59 -7.86 -12.53
CA ASP A 168 15.11 -6.48 -12.70
C ASP A 168 14.74 -6.20 -14.18
N PRO A 169 13.45 -6.02 -14.53
CA PRO A 169 13.03 -5.78 -15.91
C PRO A 169 13.48 -4.43 -16.47
N GLU A 170 13.81 -3.46 -15.62
CA GLU A 170 14.34 -2.17 -16.06
C GLU A 170 15.81 -2.27 -16.53
N LYS A 171 16.52 -3.29 -16.06
CA LYS A 171 17.94 -3.54 -16.42
C LYS A 171 18.13 -4.68 -17.41
N ASN A 172 17.17 -5.60 -17.48
CA ASN A 172 17.27 -6.78 -18.33
C ASN A 172 15.97 -7.00 -19.12
N ALA A 173 16.03 -6.75 -20.42
CA ALA A 173 14.89 -6.93 -21.33
C ALA A 173 14.44 -8.40 -21.48
N SER A 174 15.25 -9.39 -21.04
CA SER A 174 14.89 -10.81 -21.04
C SER A 174 14.27 -11.27 -19.72
N ALA A 175 13.99 -10.36 -18.78
CA ALA A 175 13.32 -10.69 -17.52
C ALA A 175 11.97 -11.35 -17.76
N VAL A 176 11.73 -12.47 -17.07
CA VAL A 176 10.52 -13.25 -17.19
C VAL A 176 9.61 -12.97 -15.98
N LYS A 177 8.38 -12.53 -16.27
CA LYS A 177 7.39 -12.26 -15.25
C LYS A 177 6.75 -13.57 -14.77
N PHE A 178 6.52 -13.67 -13.47
CA PHE A 178 5.70 -14.71 -12.88
C PHE A 178 4.22 -14.31 -12.86
N ASP A 179 3.32 -15.19 -13.29
CA ASP A 179 1.89 -15.04 -13.06
C ASP A 179 1.53 -15.45 -11.62
N PHE A 180 2.21 -16.49 -11.14
CA PHE A 180 2.13 -17.01 -9.78
C PHE A 180 3.52 -17.42 -9.29
N ILE A 181 3.80 -17.16 -8.02
CA ILE A 181 5.02 -17.63 -7.35
C ILE A 181 4.72 -17.90 -5.87
N SER A 182 5.32 -18.97 -5.32
CA SER A 182 5.17 -19.27 -3.89
C SER A 182 6.04 -18.33 -3.04
N PHE A 183 5.65 -18.12 -1.77
CA PHE A 183 6.49 -17.40 -0.81
C PHE A 183 7.87 -18.03 -0.70
N ASP A 184 7.93 -19.37 -0.65
CA ASP A 184 9.20 -20.10 -0.58
C ASP A 184 10.10 -19.85 -1.78
N ASP A 185 9.55 -19.82 -2.99
CA ASP A 185 10.33 -19.58 -4.21
C ASP A 185 10.83 -18.13 -4.29
N VAL A 186 10.05 -17.17 -3.82
CA VAL A 186 10.50 -15.76 -3.71
C VAL A 186 11.73 -15.67 -2.80
N LEU A 187 11.69 -16.33 -1.62
CA LEU A 187 12.81 -16.35 -0.68
C LEU A 187 14.02 -17.09 -1.26
N LYS A 188 13.83 -18.29 -1.82
CA LYS A 188 14.91 -19.10 -2.43
C LYS A 188 15.60 -18.37 -3.56
N LYS A 189 14.86 -17.64 -4.37
CA LYS A 189 15.38 -16.88 -5.53
C LYS A 189 15.89 -15.48 -5.15
N GLY A 190 15.70 -15.05 -3.90
CA GLY A 190 16.11 -13.72 -3.44
C GLY A 190 15.38 -12.58 -4.15
N LEU A 191 14.13 -12.78 -4.55
CA LEU A 191 13.37 -11.76 -5.28
C LEU A 191 12.88 -10.66 -4.34
N ASN A 192 12.95 -9.43 -4.80
CA ASN A 192 12.59 -8.26 -3.99
C ASN A 192 11.13 -7.85 -4.20
N VAL A 193 10.22 -8.52 -3.49
CA VAL A 193 8.78 -8.22 -3.54
C VAL A 193 8.39 -7.19 -2.47
N MET A 194 8.81 -7.43 -1.22
CA MET A 194 8.65 -6.58 -0.04
C MET A 194 9.89 -6.74 0.83
N ASP A 195 10.01 -5.92 1.89
CA ASP A 195 11.03 -6.20 2.91
C ASP A 195 10.78 -7.56 3.58
N THR A 196 11.87 -8.18 4.08
CA THR A 196 11.82 -9.54 4.63
C THR A 196 10.82 -9.68 5.77
N THR A 197 10.70 -8.67 6.64
CA THR A 197 9.77 -8.68 7.77
C THR A 197 8.32 -8.73 7.28
N ALA A 198 7.96 -7.87 6.34
CA ALA A 198 6.64 -7.84 5.71
C ALA A 198 6.33 -9.19 5.05
N PHE A 199 7.30 -9.70 4.29
CA PHE A 199 7.13 -10.91 3.51
C PHE A 199 6.92 -12.14 4.41
N THR A 200 7.75 -12.31 5.45
CA THR A 200 7.62 -13.42 6.41
C THR A 200 6.31 -13.35 7.19
N LEU A 201 5.91 -12.14 7.64
CA LEU A 201 4.64 -11.95 8.33
C LEU A 201 3.44 -12.32 7.44
N SER A 202 3.49 -12.00 6.13
CA SER A 202 2.44 -12.37 5.18
C SER A 202 2.36 -13.87 4.98
N GLN A 203 3.51 -14.54 4.83
CA GLN A 203 3.62 -15.98 4.69
C GLN A 203 3.06 -16.73 5.91
N GLU A 204 3.49 -16.37 7.12
CA GLU A 204 3.04 -16.99 8.37
C GLU A 204 1.53 -16.88 8.57
N ASN A 205 0.93 -15.76 8.15
CA ASN A 205 -0.51 -15.54 8.25
C ASN A 205 -1.29 -15.98 7.01
N LYS A 206 -0.64 -16.58 6.01
CA LYS A 206 -1.24 -17.06 4.77
C LYS A 206 -2.01 -15.97 4.02
N LEU A 207 -1.55 -14.71 4.14
CA LEU A 207 -2.17 -13.56 3.49
C LEU A 207 -1.55 -13.37 2.09
N PRO A 208 -2.30 -13.59 1.01
CA PRO A 208 -1.74 -13.47 -0.35
C PRO A 208 -1.38 -12.03 -0.69
N ILE A 209 -0.36 -11.87 -1.54
CA ILE A 209 0.04 -10.57 -2.08
C ILE A 209 -0.15 -10.61 -3.60
N VAL A 210 -0.76 -9.57 -4.17
CA VAL A 210 -0.81 -9.36 -5.61
C VAL A 210 0.00 -8.11 -5.96
N VAL A 211 1.06 -8.29 -6.73
CA VAL A 211 1.89 -7.17 -7.22
C VAL A 211 1.43 -6.80 -8.62
N PHE A 212 1.12 -5.52 -8.84
CA PHE A 212 0.57 -5.07 -10.13
C PHE A 212 0.91 -3.61 -10.43
N ASP A 213 0.83 -3.24 -11.71
CA ASP A 213 0.99 -1.85 -12.14
C ASP A 213 -0.29 -1.03 -11.86
N MET A 214 -0.20 -0.16 -10.86
CA MET A 214 -1.28 0.75 -10.47
C MET A 214 -1.46 1.92 -11.43
N ASN A 215 -0.48 2.21 -12.30
CA ASN A 215 -0.57 3.30 -13.25
C ASN A 215 -1.42 2.96 -14.48
N LYS A 216 -1.69 1.67 -14.71
CA LYS A 216 -2.60 1.23 -15.77
C LYS A 216 -4.04 1.26 -15.28
N ILE A 217 -4.80 2.22 -15.78
CA ILE A 217 -6.22 2.42 -15.49
C ILE A 217 -7.01 1.12 -15.69
N GLY A 218 -7.85 0.76 -14.72
CA GLY A 218 -8.68 -0.43 -14.72
C GLY A 218 -8.00 -1.71 -14.22
N ASN A 219 -6.70 -1.70 -13.93
CA ASN A 219 -6.03 -2.89 -13.39
C ASN A 219 -6.55 -3.28 -12.01
N LEU A 220 -6.77 -2.31 -11.13
CA LEU A 220 -7.29 -2.55 -9.79
C LEU A 220 -8.68 -3.23 -9.85
N LEU A 221 -9.57 -2.74 -10.69
CA LEU A 221 -10.89 -3.34 -10.90
C LEU A 221 -10.78 -4.77 -11.44
N LYS A 222 -9.96 -4.98 -12.47
CA LYS A 222 -9.77 -6.32 -13.08
C LYS A 222 -9.25 -7.34 -12.08
N ILE A 223 -8.32 -6.98 -11.20
CA ILE A 223 -7.82 -7.87 -10.13
C ILE A 223 -8.96 -8.23 -9.17
N CYS A 224 -9.74 -7.24 -8.75
CA CYS A 224 -10.89 -7.47 -7.87
C CYS A 224 -12.00 -8.29 -8.55
N GLU A 225 -12.11 -8.28 -9.87
CA GLU A 225 -12.96 -9.16 -10.66
C GLU A 225 -12.38 -10.58 -10.82
N GLY A 226 -11.17 -10.84 -10.35
CA GLY A 226 -10.52 -12.14 -10.42
C GLY A 226 -9.71 -12.41 -11.69
N LYS A 227 -9.46 -11.37 -12.51
CA LYS A 227 -8.59 -11.51 -13.68
C LYS A 227 -7.14 -11.63 -13.25
N ASN A 228 -6.39 -12.46 -13.98
CA ASN A 228 -4.95 -12.65 -13.72
C ASN A 228 -4.16 -11.45 -14.26
N ILE A 229 -4.08 -10.41 -13.46
CA ILE A 229 -3.31 -9.18 -13.72
C ILE A 229 -2.22 -9.09 -12.64
N GLY A 230 -0.97 -8.92 -13.07
CA GLY A 230 0.15 -8.86 -12.13
C GLY A 230 0.69 -10.24 -11.77
N THR A 231 1.30 -10.34 -10.59
CA THR A 231 1.82 -11.59 -10.03
C THR A 231 1.15 -11.88 -8.69
N VAL A 232 0.61 -13.09 -8.54
CA VAL A 232 0.07 -13.57 -7.26
C VAL A 232 1.18 -14.29 -6.48
N VAL A 233 1.48 -13.82 -5.26
CA VAL A 233 2.36 -14.49 -4.31
C VAL A 233 1.50 -15.14 -3.24
N ASN A 234 1.59 -16.45 -3.10
CA ASN A 234 0.78 -17.24 -2.14
C ASN A 234 1.56 -18.49 -1.69
N ILE A 235 0.95 -19.34 -0.86
CA ILE A 235 1.49 -20.61 -0.38
C ILE A 235 1.54 -21.64 -1.48
#